data_e838f9a33f04214c08f36e50d99d95c7
#
_entry.id   e838f9a33f04214c08f36e50d99d95c7
#
_cell.length_a   1.000
_cell.length_b   1.000
_cell.length_c   1.000
_cell.angle_alpha   90.00
_cell.angle_beta   90.00
_cell.angle_gamma   90.00
#
_symmetry.space_group_name_H-M   'P 1'
#
loop_
_entity.id
_entity.type
_entity.pdbx_description
1 polymer ?
#
loop_
_entity_poly.entity_id
_entity_poly.type
_entity_poly.pdbx_seq_one_letter_code
_entity_poly.pdbx_strand_id
1 'polypeptide(L)'
;LHTSSLREFTYLLGREIYETLLPRSRKMATLFIQTIKSISGKFGFDPITNLPTFNVELGDIERPEYTLDEIFQYLSHADKPCIVAIDEFQQIAKYPEKNIEALLRTHIQRSENSHFIFAGSERHMMQEMFASAARPFYHSADMLELKAIPAEMIQFKVSAAKLQETGALEVSVE
;
A
#
# COMPACT_ATOMS: atom_id res chain seq x y z
N LEU A 1 -1.24 -0.28 7.46
CA LEU A 1 -2.19 0.82 7.26
C LEU A 1 -3.41 0.61 8.17
N HIS A 2 -3.60 1.43 9.21
CA HIS A 2 -4.85 1.43 9.97
C HIS A 2 -5.85 2.31 9.23
N THR A 3 -6.69 1.69 8.43
CA THR A 3 -7.77 2.34 7.68
C THR A 3 -9.11 1.78 8.12
N SER A 4 -10.13 2.62 8.16
CA SER A 4 -11.49 2.28 8.62
C SER A 4 -12.53 2.37 7.50
N SER A 5 -12.15 2.81 6.31
CA SER A 5 -13.03 3.01 5.16
C SER A 5 -12.28 2.92 3.84
N LEU A 6 -13.02 2.68 2.75
CA LEU A 6 -12.48 2.71 1.39
C LEU A 6 -11.88 4.10 1.06
N ARG A 7 -12.47 5.17 1.57
CA ARG A 7 -11.95 6.54 1.38
C ARG A 7 -10.55 6.70 1.96
N GLU A 8 -10.34 6.28 3.21
CA GLU A 8 -9.02 6.33 3.85
C GLU A 8 -8.01 5.45 3.14
N PHE A 9 -8.42 4.24 2.76
CA PHE A 9 -7.56 3.33 2.00
C PHE A 9 -7.11 3.96 0.68
N THR A 10 -8.04 4.51 -0.10
CA THR A 10 -7.77 5.14 -1.40
C THR A 10 -6.84 6.34 -1.24
N TYR A 11 -7.09 7.18 -0.22
CA TYR A 11 -6.25 8.33 0.09
C TYR A 11 -4.81 7.91 0.41
N LEU A 12 -4.64 6.98 1.34
CA LEU A 12 -3.31 6.51 1.75
C LEU A 12 -2.57 5.80 0.62
N LEU A 13 -3.26 4.94 -0.14
CA LEU A 13 -2.66 4.27 -1.29
C LEU A 13 -2.15 5.29 -2.32
N GLY A 14 -2.96 6.29 -2.67
CA GLY A 14 -2.57 7.34 -3.61
C GLY A 14 -1.39 8.17 -3.11
N ARG A 15 -1.39 8.54 -1.84
CA ARG A 15 -0.31 9.30 -1.21
C ARG A 15 1.01 8.52 -1.20
N GLU A 16 1.00 7.27 -0.76
CA GLU A 16 2.21 6.44 -0.67
C GLU A 16 2.82 6.17 -2.05
N ILE A 17 1.97 5.94 -3.07
CA ILE A 17 2.45 5.81 -4.45
C ILE A 17 3.11 7.12 -4.90
N TYR A 18 2.45 8.25 -4.70
CA TYR A 18 2.99 9.55 -5.09
C TYR A 18 4.32 9.86 -4.40
N GLU A 19 4.40 9.72 -3.07
CA GLU A 19 5.61 9.95 -2.28
C GLU A 19 6.76 9.01 -2.68
N THR A 20 6.44 7.80 -3.10
CA THR A 20 7.43 6.84 -3.61
C THR A 20 7.96 7.23 -5.00
N LEU A 21 7.10 7.79 -5.84
CA LEU A 21 7.45 8.14 -7.23
C LEU A 21 8.27 9.43 -7.33
N LEU A 22 7.92 10.44 -6.54
CA LEU A 22 8.48 11.79 -6.66
C LEU A 22 10.02 11.84 -6.55
N PRO A 23 10.67 11.20 -5.57
CA PRO A 23 12.12 11.19 -5.48
C PRO A 23 12.82 10.41 -6.60
N ARG A 24 12.10 9.45 -7.19
CA ARG A 24 12.67 8.53 -8.20
C ARG A 24 12.52 9.05 -9.62
N SER A 25 11.41 9.69 -9.94
CA SER A 25 11.14 10.18 -11.29
C SER A 25 10.03 11.23 -11.32
N ARG A 26 10.41 12.47 -11.63
CA ARG A 26 9.43 13.56 -11.88
C ARG A 26 8.42 13.20 -12.96
N LYS A 27 8.87 12.52 -14.03
CA LYS A 27 8.00 12.08 -15.12
C LYS A 27 6.90 11.14 -14.61
N MET A 28 7.26 10.17 -13.77
CA MET A 28 6.29 9.22 -13.21
C MET A 28 5.31 9.91 -12.26
N ALA A 29 5.78 10.81 -11.40
CA ALA A 29 4.92 11.59 -10.51
C ALA A 29 3.95 12.49 -11.29
N THR A 30 4.42 13.13 -12.36
CA THR A 30 3.56 13.95 -13.23
C THR A 30 2.51 13.08 -13.94
N LEU A 31 2.89 11.91 -14.45
CA LEU A 31 1.97 10.99 -15.09
C LEU A 31 0.91 10.49 -14.10
N PHE A 32 1.29 10.20 -12.85
CA PHE A 32 0.36 9.85 -11.79
C PHE A 32 -0.69 10.94 -11.57
N ILE A 33 -0.25 12.19 -11.41
CA ILE A 33 -1.16 13.35 -11.25
C ILE A 33 -2.11 13.49 -12.46
N GLN A 34 -1.61 13.29 -13.68
CA GLN A 34 -2.41 13.38 -14.90
C GLN A 34 -3.42 12.26 -15.04
N THR A 35 -3.12 11.10 -14.48
CA THR A 35 -4.02 9.93 -14.51
C THR A 35 -5.16 10.09 -13.52
N ILE A 36 -4.90 10.62 -12.32
CA ILE A 36 -5.91 10.75 -11.27
C ILE A 36 -6.67 12.08 -11.44
N LYS A 37 -7.68 12.06 -12.30
CA LYS A 37 -8.48 13.24 -12.66
C LYS A 37 -9.46 13.64 -11.56
N SER A 38 -9.96 12.67 -10.79
CA SER A 38 -10.95 12.90 -9.72
C SER A 38 -10.49 13.90 -8.67
N ILE A 39 -9.17 14.01 -8.46
CA ILE A 39 -8.55 14.91 -7.48
C ILE A 39 -7.46 15.79 -8.10
N SER A 40 -7.42 15.92 -9.42
CA SER A 40 -6.34 16.63 -10.14
C SER A 40 -6.19 18.11 -9.72
N GLY A 41 -7.28 18.78 -9.37
CA GLY A 41 -7.27 20.18 -8.90
C GLY A 41 -6.66 20.38 -7.51
N LYS A 42 -6.30 19.30 -6.80
CA LYS A 42 -5.73 19.33 -5.45
C LYS A 42 -4.21 19.12 -5.42
N PHE A 43 -3.60 18.89 -6.57
CA PHE A 43 -2.15 18.91 -6.68
C PHE A 43 -1.66 20.33 -6.86
N GLY A 44 -0.65 20.69 -6.07
CA GLY A 44 0.02 21.98 -6.17
C GLY A 44 1.42 21.86 -6.77
N PHE A 45 2.13 22.98 -6.78
CA PHE A 45 3.55 23.02 -7.13
C PHE A 45 4.30 23.84 -6.07
N ASP A 46 5.42 23.32 -5.63
CA ASP A 46 6.32 24.05 -4.76
C ASP A 46 6.91 25.24 -5.54
N PRO A 47 6.76 26.49 -5.06
CA PRO A 47 7.17 27.68 -5.81
C PRO A 47 8.68 27.83 -5.98
N ILE A 48 9.49 27.15 -5.16
CA ILE A 48 10.95 27.23 -5.18
C ILE A 48 11.53 26.12 -6.08
N THR A 49 11.08 24.90 -5.89
CA THR A 49 11.61 23.72 -6.59
C THR A 49 10.86 23.40 -7.88
N ASN A 50 9.71 24.00 -8.07
CA ASN A 50 8.75 23.71 -9.15
C ASN A 50 8.40 22.20 -9.21
N LEU A 51 8.45 21.53 -8.04
CA LEU A 51 8.03 20.15 -7.90
C LEU A 51 6.54 20.09 -7.62
N PRO A 52 5.83 19.09 -8.17
CA PRO A 52 4.45 18.87 -7.79
C PRO A 52 4.36 18.50 -6.31
N THR A 53 3.30 18.96 -5.65
CA THR A 53 3.02 18.68 -4.24
C THR A 53 1.69 17.97 -4.10
N PHE A 54 1.62 17.02 -3.19
CA PHE A 54 0.39 16.28 -2.88
C PHE A 54 -0.39 17.04 -1.78
N ASN A 55 -1.25 17.95 -2.20
CA ASN A 55 -2.09 18.76 -1.30
C ASN A 55 -3.50 18.18 -1.15
N VAL A 56 -3.67 16.88 -1.44
CA VAL A 56 -4.93 16.17 -1.32
C VAL A 56 -5.22 15.89 0.14
N GLU A 57 -6.42 16.22 0.57
CA GLU A 57 -6.93 15.87 1.90
C GLU A 57 -7.93 14.70 1.80
N LEU A 58 -8.19 14.04 2.92
CA LEU A 58 -9.13 12.91 2.95
C LEU A 58 -10.53 13.30 2.45
N GLY A 59 -10.97 14.55 2.75
CA GLY A 59 -12.25 15.10 2.30
C GLY A 59 -12.37 15.28 0.79
N ASP A 60 -11.25 15.39 0.09
CA ASP A 60 -11.22 15.56 -1.37
C ASP A 60 -11.57 14.28 -2.14
N ILE A 61 -11.46 13.14 -1.50
CA ILE A 61 -11.85 11.85 -2.08
C ILE A 61 -13.38 11.69 -1.95
N GLU A 62 -14.11 12.35 -2.81
CA GLU A 62 -15.58 12.31 -2.78
C GLU A 62 -16.15 10.97 -3.26
N ARG A 63 -15.51 10.36 -4.26
CA ARG A 63 -15.89 9.07 -4.87
C ARG A 63 -14.71 8.10 -4.84
N PRO A 64 -14.50 7.43 -3.69
CA PRO A 64 -13.31 6.61 -3.48
C PRO A 64 -13.16 5.45 -4.46
N GLU A 65 -14.26 4.83 -4.92
CA GLU A 65 -14.22 3.75 -5.92
C GLU A 65 -13.65 4.24 -7.26
N TYR A 66 -14.05 5.45 -7.67
CA TYR A 66 -13.59 6.04 -8.92
C TYR A 66 -12.12 6.46 -8.83
N THR A 67 -11.73 7.12 -7.74
CA THR A 67 -10.31 7.49 -7.51
C THR A 67 -9.43 6.24 -7.42
N LEU A 68 -9.93 5.17 -6.79
CA LEU A 68 -9.22 3.89 -6.71
C LEU A 68 -9.01 3.29 -8.11
N ASP A 69 -10.04 3.32 -8.97
CA ASP A 69 -9.92 2.85 -10.36
C ASP A 69 -8.82 3.60 -11.12
N GLU A 70 -8.76 4.92 -10.99
CA GLU A 70 -7.71 5.75 -11.59
C GLU A 70 -6.31 5.39 -11.07
N ILE A 71 -6.16 5.12 -9.77
CA ILE A 71 -4.89 4.67 -9.19
C ILE A 71 -4.47 3.33 -9.80
N PHE A 72 -5.38 2.37 -9.92
CA PHE A 72 -5.10 1.08 -10.53
C PHE A 72 -4.84 1.18 -12.04
N GLN A 73 -5.50 2.10 -12.75
CA GLN A 73 -5.15 2.43 -14.13
C GLN A 73 -3.71 2.91 -14.27
N TYR A 74 -3.28 3.81 -13.38
CA TYR A 74 -1.88 4.24 -13.35
C TYR A 74 -0.92 3.06 -13.12
N LEU A 75 -1.19 2.20 -12.13
CA LEU A 75 -0.35 1.03 -11.82
C LEU A 75 -0.26 0.07 -13.02
N SER A 76 -1.35 -0.13 -13.75
CA SER A 76 -1.40 -1.02 -14.91
C SER A 76 -0.61 -0.49 -16.12
N HIS A 77 -0.49 0.84 -16.25
CA HIS A 77 0.19 1.49 -17.38
C HIS A 77 1.55 2.08 -17.00
N ALA A 78 2.06 1.79 -15.80
CA ALA A 78 3.36 2.27 -15.37
C ALA A 78 4.48 1.71 -16.27
N ASP A 79 5.48 2.56 -16.59
CA ASP A 79 6.62 2.18 -17.44
C ASP A 79 7.45 1.01 -16.86
N LYS A 80 7.35 0.77 -15.55
CA LYS A 80 8.05 -0.29 -14.83
C LYS A 80 7.08 -1.09 -13.97
N PRO A 81 7.32 -2.39 -13.79
CA PRO A 81 6.55 -3.21 -12.86
C PRO A 81 6.55 -2.61 -11.45
N CYS A 82 5.38 -2.58 -10.83
CA CYS A 82 5.19 -2.07 -9.48
C CYS A 82 5.03 -3.24 -8.49
N ILE A 83 5.61 -3.10 -7.29
CA ILE A 83 5.32 -3.97 -6.15
C ILE A 83 4.59 -3.12 -5.12
N VAL A 84 3.37 -3.52 -4.80
CA VAL A 84 2.50 -2.84 -3.83
C VAL A 84 2.34 -3.74 -2.61
N ALA A 85 2.92 -3.35 -1.48
CA ALA A 85 2.75 -4.05 -0.22
C ALA A 85 1.67 -3.35 0.63
N ILE A 86 0.67 -4.10 1.06
CA ILE A 86 -0.43 -3.60 1.88
C ILE A 86 -0.39 -4.34 3.21
N ASP A 87 -0.04 -3.60 4.26
CA ASP A 87 -0.02 -4.12 5.62
C ASP A 87 -1.39 -3.99 6.28
N GLU A 88 -1.69 -4.86 7.26
CA GLU A 88 -2.97 -4.98 7.96
C GLU A 88 -4.16 -5.15 6.98
N PHE A 89 -3.94 -5.92 5.91
CA PHE A 89 -4.91 -6.07 4.82
C PHE A 89 -6.28 -6.57 5.28
N GLN A 90 -6.35 -7.35 6.35
CA GLN A 90 -7.62 -7.82 6.93
C GLN A 90 -8.56 -6.69 7.37
N GLN A 91 -8.06 -5.45 7.55
CA GLN A 91 -8.91 -4.32 7.94
C GLN A 91 -9.98 -4.01 6.89
N ILE A 92 -9.74 -4.30 5.61
CA ILE A 92 -10.72 -4.07 4.55
C ILE A 92 -12.03 -4.85 4.75
N ALA A 93 -11.97 -6.00 5.44
CA ALA A 93 -13.16 -6.79 5.77
C ALA A 93 -14.05 -6.12 6.83
N LYS A 94 -13.55 -5.09 7.53
CA LYS A 94 -14.26 -4.35 8.58
C LYS A 94 -14.84 -3.01 8.08
N TYR A 95 -14.62 -2.66 6.80
CA TYR A 95 -15.11 -1.40 6.26
C TYR A 95 -16.64 -1.37 6.19
N PRO A 96 -17.26 -0.19 6.39
CA PRO A 96 -18.71 -0.05 6.32
C PRO A 96 -19.26 -0.21 4.89
N GLU A 97 -18.44 0.02 3.88
CA GLU A 97 -18.84 -0.12 2.49
C GLU A 97 -18.94 -1.60 2.09
N LYS A 98 -19.93 -1.91 1.26
CA LYS A 98 -20.19 -3.29 0.82
C LYS A 98 -19.27 -3.69 -0.34
N ASN A 99 -18.96 -4.97 -0.41
CA ASN A 99 -18.26 -5.60 -1.54
C ASN A 99 -16.83 -5.08 -1.80
N ILE A 100 -16.16 -4.50 -0.80
CA ILE A 100 -14.81 -3.94 -0.95
C ILE A 100 -13.79 -5.00 -1.36
N GLU A 101 -13.86 -6.19 -0.81
CA GLU A 101 -12.98 -7.30 -1.21
C GLU A 101 -13.15 -7.66 -2.69
N ALA A 102 -14.38 -7.70 -3.18
CA ALA A 102 -14.66 -8.01 -4.59
C ALA A 102 -14.16 -6.88 -5.51
N LEU A 103 -14.35 -5.61 -5.09
CA LEU A 103 -13.85 -4.45 -5.79
C LEU A 103 -12.32 -4.48 -5.91
N LEU A 104 -11.62 -4.62 -4.80
CA LEU A 104 -10.15 -4.67 -4.77
C LEU A 104 -9.62 -5.86 -5.56
N ARG A 105 -10.21 -7.06 -5.40
CA ARG A 105 -9.81 -8.22 -6.20
C ARG A 105 -9.92 -7.96 -7.70
N THR A 106 -10.99 -7.31 -8.13
CA THR A 106 -11.20 -6.99 -9.55
C THR A 106 -10.08 -6.10 -10.09
N HIS A 107 -9.70 -5.07 -9.35
CA HIS A 107 -8.60 -4.20 -9.74
C HIS A 107 -7.25 -4.91 -9.74
N ILE A 108 -6.95 -5.68 -8.69
CA ILE A 108 -5.71 -6.43 -8.54
C ILE A 108 -5.53 -7.43 -9.68
N GLN A 109 -6.57 -8.18 -10.03
CA GLN A 109 -6.52 -9.16 -11.12
C GLN A 109 -6.33 -8.54 -12.52
N ARG A 110 -6.75 -7.29 -12.70
CA ARG A 110 -6.56 -6.55 -13.96
C ARG A 110 -5.19 -5.87 -14.06
N SER A 111 -4.47 -5.77 -12.97
CA SER A 111 -3.18 -5.08 -12.92
C SER A 111 -2.05 -6.00 -13.39
N GLU A 112 -1.89 -6.14 -14.72
CA GLU A 112 -0.89 -7.02 -15.33
C GLU A 112 0.56 -6.59 -15.04
N ASN A 113 0.78 -5.31 -14.77
CA ASN A 113 2.11 -4.74 -14.52
C ASN A 113 2.39 -4.48 -13.02
N SER A 114 1.62 -5.10 -12.12
CA SER A 114 1.78 -4.90 -10.69
C SER A 114 1.67 -6.22 -9.92
N HIS A 115 2.52 -6.34 -8.90
CA HIS A 115 2.51 -7.46 -7.96
C HIS A 115 2.08 -6.96 -6.59
N PHE A 116 1.30 -7.75 -5.87
CA PHE A 116 0.74 -7.36 -4.59
C PHE A 116 1.21 -8.30 -3.49
N ILE A 117 1.59 -7.71 -2.36
CA ILE A 117 1.95 -8.42 -1.14
C ILE A 117 0.95 -7.98 -0.06
N PHE A 118 0.23 -8.94 0.52
CA PHE A 118 -0.72 -8.69 1.60
C PHE A 118 -0.13 -9.20 2.91
N ALA A 119 0.09 -8.31 3.85
CA ALA A 119 0.48 -8.65 5.21
C ALA A 119 -0.68 -8.41 6.17
N GLY A 120 -0.73 -9.18 7.25
CA GLY A 120 -1.75 -9.00 8.29
C GLY A 120 -1.39 -9.74 9.55
N SER A 121 -1.73 -9.15 10.69
CA SER A 121 -1.47 -9.69 12.02
C SER A 121 -2.60 -10.60 12.52
N GLU A 122 -3.83 -10.43 12.02
CA GLU A 122 -4.98 -11.24 12.39
C GLU A 122 -5.05 -12.52 11.54
N ARG A 123 -4.28 -13.53 11.93
CA ARG A 123 -4.09 -14.80 11.19
C ARG A 123 -5.42 -15.43 10.74
N HIS A 124 -6.39 -15.55 11.65
CA HIS A 124 -7.68 -16.17 11.31
C HIS A 124 -8.43 -15.41 10.23
N MET A 125 -8.43 -14.08 10.29
CA MET A 125 -9.06 -13.25 9.26
C MET A 125 -8.35 -13.40 7.91
N MET A 126 -7.02 -13.36 7.89
CA MET A 126 -6.25 -13.57 6.67
C MET A 126 -6.53 -14.97 6.07
N GLN A 127 -6.55 -16.02 6.88
CA GLN A 127 -6.91 -17.36 6.42
C GLN A 127 -8.35 -17.42 5.88
N GLU A 128 -9.30 -16.80 6.57
CA GLU A 128 -10.70 -16.73 6.07
C GLU A 128 -10.77 -16.01 4.72
N MET A 129 -10.10 -14.89 4.55
CA MET A 129 -10.13 -14.10 3.31
C MET A 129 -9.56 -14.87 2.11
N PHE A 130 -8.45 -15.59 2.28
CA PHE A 130 -7.72 -16.22 1.17
C PHE A 130 -7.97 -17.72 1.00
N ALA A 131 -8.45 -18.42 2.03
CA ALA A 131 -8.68 -19.87 2.00
C ALA A 131 -10.16 -20.28 1.99
N SER A 132 -11.10 -19.35 2.28
CA SER A 132 -12.53 -19.67 2.26
C SER A 132 -13.15 -19.45 0.87
N ALA A 133 -13.82 -20.48 0.34
CA ALA A 133 -14.51 -20.40 -0.96
C ALA A 133 -15.67 -19.36 -0.99
N ALA A 134 -16.15 -18.92 0.17
CA ALA A 134 -17.17 -17.89 0.28
C ALA A 134 -16.63 -16.45 0.14
N ARG A 135 -15.31 -16.27 0.10
CA ARG A 135 -14.67 -14.95 0.08
C ARG A 135 -14.13 -14.58 -1.29
N PRO A 136 -14.18 -13.30 -1.68
CA PRO A 136 -13.69 -12.86 -2.97
C PRO A 136 -12.23 -13.21 -3.26
N PHE A 137 -11.34 -13.15 -2.27
CA PHE A 137 -9.91 -13.45 -2.43
C PHE A 137 -9.55 -14.94 -2.39
N TYR A 138 -10.54 -15.83 -2.40
CA TYR A 138 -10.29 -17.28 -2.42
C TYR A 138 -9.28 -17.67 -3.51
N HIS A 139 -8.21 -18.37 -3.11
CA HIS A 139 -7.11 -18.83 -3.98
C HIS A 139 -6.50 -17.73 -4.90
N SER A 140 -6.46 -16.48 -4.45
CA SER A 140 -5.91 -15.39 -5.25
C SER A 140 -4.46 -15.01 -4.89
N ALA A 141 -3.89 -15.64 -3.86
CA ALA A 141 -2.50 -15.44 -3.45
C ALA A 141 -1.93 -16.71 -2.80
N ASP A 142 -0.62 -16.85 -2.87
CA ASP A 142 0.11 -17.85 -2.08
C ASP A 142 0.24 -17.35 -0.64
N MET A 143 0.01 -18.24 0.32
CA MET A 143 0.05 -17.90 1.74
C MET A 143 1.39 -18.31 2.36
N LEU A 144 2.07 -17.35 2.96
CA LEU A 144 3.27 -17.55 3.76
C LEU A 144 2.97 -17.25 5.23
N GLU A 145 3.09 -18.25 6.09
CA GLU A 145 2.96 -18.04 7.53
C GLU A 145 4.33 -17.76 8.17
N LEU A 146 4.48 -16.57 8.76
CA LEU A 146 5.65 -16.23 9.55
C LEU A 146 5.48 -16.77 10.98
N LYS A 147 6.42 -17.62 11.42
CA LYS A 147 6.47 -18.14 12.79
C LYS A 147 7.01 -17.05 13.74
N ALA A 148 6.75 -17.26 15.04
CA ALA A 148 7.34 -16.42 16.07
C ALA A 148 8.87 -16.40 15.96
N ILE A 149 9.47 -15.21 16.18
CA ILE A 149 10.93 -15.05 16.18
C ILE A 149 11.47 -15.85 17.39
N PRO A 150 12.44 -16.76 17.18
CA PRO A 150 13.07 -17.50 18.29
C PRO A 150 13.69 -16.56 19.34
N ALA A 151 13.61 -16.93 20.60
CA ALA A 151 14.11 -16.10 21.70
C ALA A 151 15.61 -15.74 21.55
N GLU A 152 16.40 -16.63 20.97
CA GLU A 152 17.82 -16.42 20.69
C GLU A 152 18.06 -15.28 19.71
N MET A 153 17.21 -15.15 18.68
CA MET A 153 17.27 -14.05 17.71
C MET A 153 16.85 -12.72 18.32
N ILE A 154 15.93 -12.72 19.30
CA ILE A 154 15.53 -11.52 20.04
C ILE A 154 16.68 -11.02 20.88
N GLN A 155 17.39 -11.91 21.57
CA GLN A 155 18.58 -11.57 22.35
C GLN A 155 19.69 -10.97 21.49
N PHE A 156 19.91 -11.52 20.30
CA PHE A 156 20.88 -10.99 19.34
C PHE A 156 20.54 -9.55 18.90
N LYS A 157 19.28 -9.27 18.58
CA LYS A 157 18.84 -7.91 18.22
C LYS A 157 19.00 -6.91 19.37
N VAL A 158 18.67 -7.30 20.59
CA VAL A 158 18.86 -6.44 21.78
C VAL A 158 20.33 -6.16 22.02
N SER A 159 21.22 -7.15 21.85
CA SER A 159 22.66 -6.98 21.97
C SER A 159 23.24 -6.08 20.89
N ALA A 160 22.77 -6.18 19.66
CA ALA A 160 23.17 -5.32 18.54
C ALA A 160 22.71 -3.86 18.77
N ALA A 161 21.48 -3.65 19.25
CA ALA A 161 20.98 -2.31 19.60
C ALA A 161 21.82 -1.65 20.72
N LYS A 162 22.18 -2.40 21.76
CA LYS A 162 23.07 -1.91 22.82
C LYS A 162 24.49 -1.57 22.31
N LEU A 163 25.00 -2.31 21.32
CA LEU A 163 26.28 -2.03 20.69
C LEU A 163 26.21 -0.76 19.84
N GLN A 164 25.09 -0.46 19.19
CA GLN A 164 24.88 0.79 18.47
C GLN A 164 24.82 2.01 19.41
N GLU A 165 24.17 1.92 20.57
CA GLU A 165 24.15 2.97 21.59
C GLU A 165 25.54 3.26 22.17
N THR A 166 26.42 2.27 22.20
CA THR A 166 27.81 2.44 22.71
C THR A 166 28.82 2.81 21.62
N GLY A 167 28.40 3.04 20.39
CA GLY A 167 29.25 3.48 19.26
C GLY A 167 30.20 2.40 18.72
N ALA A 168 30.01 1.14 19.10
CA ALA A 168 30.84 0.03 18.69
C ALA A 168 30.09 -0.90 17.73
N LEU A 169 30.32 -0.75 16.45
CA LEU A 169 29.89 -1.58 15.32
C LEU A 169 28.44 -1.46 14.85
N GLU A 170 28.26 -0.91 13.65
CA GLU A 170 27.10 -1.17 12.79
C GLU A 170 27.12 -2.62 12.31
N VAL A 171 26.20 -3.45 12.79
CA VAL A 171 25.93 -4.78 12.22
C VAL A 171 24.66 -4.65 11.40
N SER A 172 24.82 -4.54 10.09
CA SER A 172 23.74 -4.73 9.12
C SER A 172 23.41 -6.21 9.06
N VAL A 173 22.18 -6.60 9.43
CA VAL A 173 21.62 -7.93 9.17
C VAL A 173 20.62 -7.77 8.06
N GLU A 174 21.00 -8.21 6.84
CA GLU A 174 20.08 -8.46 5.74
C GLU A 174 19.09 -9.59 6.05
#